data_af459b9d674666380a569ecabb87a7db
#
_entry.id   af459b9d674666380a569ecabb87a7db
#
_cell.length_a   1.000
_cell.length_b   1.000
_cell.length_c   1.000
_cell.angle_alpha   90.00
_cell.angle_beta   90.00
_cell.angle_gamma   90.00
#
_symmetry.space_group_name_H-M   'P 1'
#
loop_
_entity.id
_entity.type
_entity.pdbx_description
1 polymer ?
#
loop_
_entity_poly.entity_id
_entity_poly.type
_entity_poly.pdbx_seq_one_letter_code
_entity_poly.pdbx_strand_id
1 'polypeptide(L)'
;EILTNSGHEVEEIFDPFKRLGEIITVKILKVHKPEDLKEVVVCEVTDGKDFFTVLTTAKDQVKPNLIVALAKPGSFTFTHQKVETKEIRKYVSQGMFLSPFEAGISEEKNKLLTFEEGTPLGKSIYEVLNLSEPVLEVAITPNRGDLLSIYGIARELNLICNWELKPLEFGDDLKGGKVFP
;
A
#
# COMPACT_ATOMS: atom_id res chain seq x y z
N GLU A 1 14.71 18.39 -9.95
CA GLU A 1 15.53 19.48 -10.57
C GLU A 1 15.92 20.58 -9.55
N ILE A 2 14.96 21.10 -8.74
CA ILE A 2 15.25 22.20 -7.79
C ILE A 2 16.32 21.79 -6.78
N LEU A 3 16.21 20.63 -6.13
CA LEU A 3 17.21 20.13 -5.20
C LEU A 3 18.58 19.97 -5.86
N THR A 4 18.63 19.36 -7.03
CA THR A 4 19.88 19.17 -7.78
C THR A 4 20.52 20.50 -8.16
N ASN A 5 19.74 21.45 -8.64
CA ASN A 5 20.22 22.78 -8.98
C ASN A 5 20.72 23.59 -7.74
N SER A 6 20.28 23.22 -6.54
CA SER A 6 20.71 23.83 -5.29
C SER A 6 21.91 23.11 -4.65
N GLY A 7 22.50 22.14 -5.34
CA GLY A 7 23.66 21.39 -4.86
C GLY A 7 23.34 20.15 -4.05
N HIS A 8 22.07 19.68 -4.09
CA HIS A 8 21.64 18.44 -3.43
C HIS A 8 21.33 17.41 -4.52
N GLU A 9 22.23 16.45 -4.72
CA GLU A 9 22.08 15.45 -5.75
C GLU A 9 20.90 14.50 -5.42
N VAL A 10 19.95 14.41 -6.36
CA VAL A 10 18.89 13.39 -6.33
C VAL A 10 19.43 12.18 -7.08
N GLU A 11 19.79 11.14 -6.34
CA GLU A 11 20.38 9.91 -6.90
C GLU A 11 19.33 9.06 -7.60
N GLU A 12 18.14 8.94 -7.00
CA GLU A 12 17.06 8.14 -7.57
C GLU A 12 15.69 8.77 -7.29
N ILE A 13 14.77 8.56 -8.23
CA ILE A 13 13.33 8.85 -8.09
C ILE A 13 12.60 7.57 -8.44
N PHE A 14 11.94 6.95 -7.48
CA PHE A 14 11.27 5.68 -7.71
C PHE A 14 9.91 5.59 -7.02
N ASP A 15 9.04 4.76 -7.59
CA ASP A 15 7.80 4.33 -6.98
C ASP A 15 8.01 2.93 -6.37
N PRO A 16 8.00 2.79 -5.03
CA PRO A 16 8.29 1.53 -4.37
C PRO A 16 7.26 0.43 -4.69
N PHE A 17 6.07 0.81 -5.14
CA PHE A 17 4.96 -0.10 -5.40
C PHE A 17 4.75 -0.41 -6.88
N LYS A 18 5.32 0.35 -7.80
CA LYS A 18 5.16 0.17 -9.26
C LYS A 18 5.46 -1.25 -9.72
N ARG A 19 6.48 -1.88 -9.13
CA ARG A 19 6.89 -3.25 -9.44
C ARG A 19 5.87 -4.32 -9.05
N LEU A 20 4.94 -3.99 -8.16
CA LEU A 20 3.96 -4.94 -7.64
C LEU A 20 2.81 -5.18 -8.62
N GLY A 21 2.66 -4.30 -9.63
CA GLY A 21 1.66 -4.44 -10.66
C GLY A 21 0.28 -3.99 -10.23
N GLU A 22 -0.76 -4.66 -10.73
CA GLU A 22 -2.14 -4.23 -10.56
C GLU A 22 -2.76 -4.84 -9.30
N ILE A 23 -2.74 -4.05 -8.20
CA ILE A 23 -3.37 -4.38 -6.93
C ILE A 23 -4.47 -3.36 -6.67
N ILE A 24 -5.72 -3.83 -6.65
CA ILE A 24 -6.91 -2.98 -6.63
C ILE A 24 -7.82 -3.26 -5.44
N THR A 25 -8.71 -2.31 -5.16
CA THR A 25 -9.83 -2.48 -4.23
C THR A 25 -10.97 -3.22 -4.90
N VAL A 26 -11.47 -4.28 -4.25
CA VAL A 26 -12.64 -5.03 -4.71
C VAL A 26 -13.61 -5.26 -3.55
N LYS A 27 -14.90 -5.35 -3.87
CA LYS A 27 -15.96 -5.68 -2.92
C LYS A 27 -16.34 -7.15 -3.02
N ILE A 28 -16.39 -7.84 -1.90
CA ILE A 28 -16.89 -9.21 -1.83
C ILE A 28 -18.42 -9.18 -1.91
N LEU A 29 -18.96 -9.84 -2.91
CA LEU A 29 -20.42 -9.95 -3.12
C LEU A 29 -20.98 -11.18 -2.42
N LYS A 30 -20.33 -12.34 -2.63
CA LYS A 30 -20.73 -13.61 -2.05
C LYS A 30 -19.55 -14.41 -1.58
N VAL A 31 -19.76 -15.20 -0.54
CA VAL A 31 -18.80 -16.18 -0.03
C VAL A 31 -19.45 -17.54 -0.04
N HIS A 32 -18.86 -18.48 -0.77
CA HIS A 32 -19.32 -19.83 -0.90
C HIS A 32 -18.31 -20.80 -0.29
N LYS A 33 -18.80 -21.77 0.51
CA LYS A 33 -17.99 -22.83 1.11
C LYS A 33 -18.28 -24.14 0.38
N PRO A 34 -17.44 -24.53 -0.61
CA PRO A 34 -17.67 -25.77 -1.34
C PRO A 34 -17.46 -26.98 -0.43
N GLU A 35 -18.31 -28.00 -0.55
CA GLU A 35 -18.18 -29.24 0.22
C GLU A 35 -16.91 -30.03 -0.15
N ASP A 36 -16.46 -29.87 -1.39
CA ASP A 36 -15.29 -30.54 -1.94
C ASP A 36 -13.94 -29.84 -1.62
N LEU A 37 -13.98 -28.63 -1.00
CA LEU A 37 -12.79 -27.85 -0.61
C LEU A 37 -12.91 -27.40 0.86
N LYS A 38 -12.46 -28.24 1.80
CA LYS A 38 -12.60 -27.97 3.24
C LYS A 38 -11.81 -26.79 3.76
N GLU A 39 -10.66 -26.48 3.14
CA GLU A 39 -9.72 -25.46 3.61
C GLU A 39 -9.83 -24.12 2.85
N VAL A 40 -10.62 -24.07 1.80
CA VAL A 40 -10.71 -22.92 0.91
C VAL A 40 -12.15 -22.48 0.76
N VAL A 41 -12.37 -21.18 0.69
CA VAL A 41 -13.65 -20.60 0.31
C VAL A 41 -13.54 -19.89 -1.03
N VAL A 42 -14.63 -19.85 -1.76
CA VAL A 42 -14.78 -19.18 -3.05
C VAL A 42 -15.50 -17.86 -2.82
N CYS A 43 -14.87 -16.78 -3.20
CA CYS A 43 -15.43 -15.44 -3.13
C CYS A 43 -15.76 -14.94 -4.53
N GLU A 44 -17.00 -14.47 -4.74
CA GLU A 44 -17.37 -13.66 -5.89
C GLU A 44 -17.13 -12.20 -5.51
N VAL A 45 -16.33 -11.48 -6.29
CA VAL A 45 -15.96 -10.09 -6.02
C VAL A 45 -16.15 -9.22 -7.24
N THR A 46 -16.27 -7.91 -7.03
CA THR A 46 -16.34 -6.91 -8.12
C THR A 46 -15.42 -5.73 -7.85
N ASP A 47 -14.85 -5.18 -8.89
CA ASP A 47 -14.14 -3.90 -8.88
C ASP A 47 -15.06 -2.71 -9.26
N GLY A 48 -16.36 -2.96 -9.36
CA GLY A 48 -17.38 -1.98 -9.78
C GLY A 48 -17.68 -2.01 -11.27
N LYS A 49 -16.88 -2.72 -12.08
CA LYS A 49 -17.09 -2.91 -13.52
C LYS A 49 -17.16 -4.39 -13.87
N ASP A 50 -16.14 -5.13 -13.44
CA ASP A 50 -15.96 -6.54 -13.72
C ASP A 50 -16.22 -7.40 -12.48
N PHE A 51 -16.40 -8.70 -12.72
CA PHE A 51 -16.60 -9.70 -11.67
C PHE A 51 -15.46 -10.72 -11.73
N PHE A 52 -14.96 -11.09 -10.56
CA PHE A 52 -13.88 -12.06 -10.41
C PHE A 52 -14.26 -13.14 -9.42
N THR A 53 -13.71 -14.32 -9.62
CA THR A 53 -13.75 -15.40 -8.63
C THR A 53 -12.39 -15.50 -7.97
N VAL A 54 -12.35 -15.51 -6.65
CA VAL A 54 -11.11 -15.60 -5.86
C VAL A 54 -11.25 -16.70 -4.84
N LEU A 55 -10.25 -17.58 -4.79
CA LEU A 55 -10.14 -18.63 -3.79
C LEU A 55 -9.20 -18.17 -2.68
N THR A 56 -9.64 -18.34 -1.43
CA THR A 56 -8.81 -17.96 -0.27
C THR A 56 -8.94 -18.96 0.87
N THR A 57 -7.87 -19.10 1.64
CA THR A 57 -7.84 -19.86 2.90
C THR A 57 -8.28 -19.03 4.10
N ALA A 58 -8.40 -17.71 3.95
CA ALA A 58 -8.80 -16.78 5.00
C ALA A 58 -10.32 -16.82 5.28
N LYS A 59 -10.87 -18.02 5.45
CA LYS A 59 -12.33 -18.29 5.53
C LYS A 59 -13.06 -17.56 6.64
N ASP A 60 -12.37 -17.21 7.73
CA ASP A 60 -12.98 -16.53 8.89
C ASP A 60 -12.88 -15.00 8.77
N GLN A 61 -12.16 -14.50 7.76
CA GLN A 61 -11.95 -13.07 7.54
C GLN A 61 -12.79 -12.51 6.39
N VAL A 62 -13.37 -13.37 5.56
CA VAL A 62 -14.15 -12.95 4.41
C VAL A 62 -15.65 -12.98 4.71
N LYS A 63 -16.34 -11.91 4.34
CA LYS A 63 -17.80 -11.78 4.44
C LYS A 63 -18.34 -10.90 3.31
N PRO A 64 -19.61 -11.06 2.92
CA PRO A 64 -20.24 -10.16 1.97
C PRO A 64 -20.16 -8.69 2.40
N ASN A 65 -20.04 -7.81 1.41
CA ASN A 65 -19.88 -6.36 1.53
C ASN A 65 -18.52 -5.87 2.06
N LEU A 66 -17.57 -6.76 2.38
CA LEU A 66 -16.23 -6.37 2.76
C LEU A 66 -15.45 -5.87 1.51
N ILE A 67 -14.73 -4.76 1.67
CA ILE A 67 -13.81 -4.25 0.64
C ILE A 67 -12.41 -4.70 1.01
N VAL A 68 -11.70 -5.33 0.07
CA VAL A 68 -10.38 -5.93 0.28
C VAL A 68 -9.44 -5.60 -0.87
N ALA A 69 -8.13 -5.78 -0.63
CA ALA A 69 -7.13 -5.71 -1.68
C ALA A 69 -7.09 -6.99 -2.50
N LEU A 70 -7.16 -6.88 -3.81
CA LEU A 70 -7.00 -7.95 -4.78
C LEU A 70 -5.78 -7.69 -5.65
N ALA A 71 -4.81 -8.58 -5.63
CA ALA A 71 -3.76 -8.64 -6.65
C ALA A 71 -4.27 -9.43 -7.86
N LYS A 72 -4.28 -8.78 -9.03
CA LYS A 72 -4.66 -9.43 -10.29
C LYS A 72 -3.57 -10.38 -10.80
N PRO A 73 -3.88 -11.36 -11.64
CA PRO A 73 -2.89 -12.20 -12.29
C PRO A 73 -1.85 -11.36 -13.04
N GLY A 74 -0.57 -11.69 -12.86
CA GLY A 74 0.56 -10.92 -13.40
C GLY A 74 1.18 -9.94 -12.41
N SER A 75 0.50 -9.63 -11.30
CA SER A 75 1.05 -8.82 -10.21
C SER A 75 2.02 -9.62 -9.34
N PHE A 76 2.76 -8.91 -8.50
CA PHE A 76 3.68 -9.49 -7.53
C PHE A 76 3.31 -9.04 -6.12
N THR A 77 3.52 -9.91 -5.14
CA THR A 77 3.51 -9.50 -3.73
C THR A 77 4.80 -8.77 -3.38
N PHE A 78 4.81 -8.08 -2.25
CA PHE A 78 6.03 -7.45 -1.73
C PHE A 78 7.16 -8.47 -1.48
N THR A 79 6.81 -9.72 -1.21
CA THR A 79 7.75 -10.86 -1.07
C THR A 79 8.18 -11.47 -2.39
N HIS A 80 7.95 -10.78 -3.52
CA HIS A 80 8.30 -11.22 -4.88
C HIS A 80 7.56 -12.48 -5.38
N GLN A 81 6.48 -12.89 -4.73
CA GLN A 81 5.65 -13.98 -5.22
C GLN A 81 4.78 -13.47 -6.38
N LYS A 82 4.88 -14.11 -7.54
CA LYS A 82 4.01 -13.81 -8.68
C LYS A 82 2.60 -14.34 -8.44
N VAL A 83 1.61 -13.50 -8.67
CA VAL A 83 0.20 -13.87 -8.63
C VAL A 83 -0.20 -14.40 -10.00
N GLU A 84 -0.72 -15.60 -10.03
CA GLU A 84 -1.17 -16.27 -11.25
C GLU A 84 -2.60 -16.76 -11.09
N THR A 85 -3.29 -16.93 -12.20
CA THR A 85 -4.57 -17.63 -12.21
C THR A 85 -4.34 -19.08 -11.79
N LYS A 86 -5.04 -19.52 -10.75
CA LYS A 86 -4.94 -20.90 -10.23
C LYS A 86 -6.25 -21.62 -10.39
N GLU A 87 -6.18 -22.81 -10.93
CA GLU A 87 -7.31 -23.73 -11.00
C GLU A 87 -7.20 -24.76 -9.87
N ILE A 88 -8.23 -24.83 -9.04
CA ILE A 88 -8.35 -25.82 -7.97
C ILE A 88 -9.66 -26.57 -8.19
N ARG A 89 -9.56 -27.79 -8.70
CA ARG A 89 -10.70 -28.60 -9.17
C ARG A 89 -11.50 -27.87 -10.25
N LYS A 90 -12.78 -27.55 -10.01
CA LYS A 90 -13.67 -26.83 -10.94
C LYS A 90 -13.69 -25.31 -10.75
N TYR A 91 -12.90 -24.79 -9.82
CA TYR A 91 -12.88 -23.37 -9.49
C TYR A 91 -11.59 -22.73 -9.98
N VAL A 92 -11.72 -21.57 -10.61
CA VAL A 92 -10.60 -20.77 -11.12
C VAL A 92 -10.47 -19.52 -10.28
N SER A 93 -9.32 -19.34 -9.63
CA SER A 93 -8.99 -18.10 -8.90
C SER A 93 -8.35 -17.09 -9.84
N GLN A 94 -8.97 -15.95 -10.01
CA GLN A 94 -8.54 -14.86 -10.87
C GLN A 94 -7.79 -13.77 -10.08
N GLY A 95 -6.94 -14.18 -9.14
CA GLY A 95 -6.14 -13.30 -8.30
C GLY A 95 -5.99 -13.83 -6.88
N MET A 96 -5.44 -12.97 -6.02
CA MET A 96 -5.16 -13.27 -4.62
C MET A 96 -5.50 -12.09 -3.73
N PHE A 97 -6.21 -12.32 -2.63
CA PHE A 97 -6.35 -11.31 -1.58
C PHE A 97 -5.03 -11.16 -0.85
N LEU A 98 -4.68 -9.94 -0.51
CA LEU A 98 -3.42 -9.63 0.15
C LEU A 98 -3.61 -9.25 1.61
N SER A 99 -2.62 -9.62 2.42
CA SER A 99 -2.37 -9.01 3.73
C SER A 99 -1.65 -7.66 3.57
N PRO A 100 -1.65 -6.79 4.60
CA PRO A 100 -0.84 -5.57 4.59
C PRO A 100 0.65 -5.84 4.33
N PHE A 101 1.19 -6.97 4.82
CA PHE A 101 2.56 -7.38 4.57
C PHE A 101 2.82 -7.74 3.10
N GLU A 102 1.94 -8.53 2.49
CA GLU A 102 2.07 -8.90 1.07
C GLU A 102 1.89 -7.70 0.13
N ALA A 103 1.15 -6.69 0.57
CA ALA A 103 1.02 -5.41 -0.11
C ALA A 103 2.19 -4.43 0.15
N GLY A 104 3.13 -4.77 1.05
CA GLY A 104 4.27 -3.92 1.38
C GLY A 104 3.93 -2.69 2.25
N ILE A 105 2.82 -2.73 2.98
CA ILE A 105 2.31 -1.59 3.74
C ILE A 105 2.69 -1.69 5.22
N SER A 106 2.68 -2.89 5.80
CA SER A 106 3.06 -3.13 7.20
C SER A 106 3.52 -4.55 7.44
N GLU A 107 3.94 -4.85 8.68
CA GLU A 107 4.39 -6.18 9.11
C GLU A 107 3.23 -7.17 9.40
N GLU A 108 1.96 -6.77 9.27
CA GLU A 108 0.79 -7.61 9.54
C GLU A 108 0.57 -8.66 8.44
N LYS A 109 0.78 -9.94 8.81
CA LYS A 109 0.71 -11.09 7.89
C LYS A 109 -0.58 -11.90 7.98
N ASN A 110 -1.26 -11.82 9.13
CA ASN A 110 -2.33 -12.76 9.46
C ASN A 110 -3.73 -12.23 9.16
N LYS A 111 -3.84 -10.98 8.73
CA LYS A 111 -5.11 -10.34 8.38
C LYS A 111 -5.13 -9.95 6.92
N LEU A 112 -6.31 -9.99 6.32
CA LEU A 112 -6.52 -9.40 5.00
C LEU A 112 -6.47 -7.87 5.09
N LEU A 113 -5.91 -7.25 4.05
CA LEU A 113 -5.97 -5.80 3.90
C LEU A 113 -7.39 -5.40 3.51
N THR A 114 -8.08 -4.77 4.44
CA THR A 114 -9.48 -4.36 4.33
C THR A 114 -9.61 -2.84 4.31
N PHE A 115 -10.67 -2.35 3.70
CA PHE A 115 -10.97 -0.93 3.57
C PHE A 115 -12.35 -0.62 4.13
N GLU A 116 -12.58 0.63 4.47
CA GLU A 116 -13.85 1.12 4.97
C GLU A 116 -14.95 1.08 3.90
N GLU A 117 -16.20 1.03 4.36
CA GLU A 117 -17.37 1.12 3.48
C GLU A 117 -17.38 2.48 2.75
N GLY A 118 -17.62 2.46 1.44
CA GLY A 118 -17.57 3.66 0.60
C GLY A 118 -16.23 3.89 -0.10
N THR A 119 -15.18 3.10 0.21
CA THR A 119 -13.92 3.17 -0.54
C THR A 119 -14.18 2.93 -2.03
N PRO A 120 -13.62 3.77 -2.92
CA PRO A 120 -13.76 3.58 -4.37
C PRO A 120 -13.26 2.20 -4.81
N LEU A 121 -14.04 1.49 -5.62
CA LEU A 121 -13.69 0.18 -6.15
C LEU A 121 -12.88 0.29 -7.45
N GLY A 122 -12.05 -0.70 -7.73
CA GLY A 122 -11.24 -0.77 -8.95
C GLY A 122 -10.09 0.23 -8.99
N LYS A 123 -9.78 0.89 -7.89
CA LYS A 123 -8.65 1.81 -7.77
C LYS A 123 -7.44 1.08 -7.22
N SER A 124 -6.26 1.56 -7.58
CA SER A 124 -5.02 1.11 -6.94
C SER A 124 -5.12 1.30 -5.42
N ILE A 125 -4.78 0.28 -4.65
CA ILE A 125 -4.76 0.40 -3.18
C ILE A 125 -3.78 1.47 -2.72
N TYR A 126 -2.70 1.71 -3.48
CA TYR A 126 -1.69 2.72 -3.15
C TYR A 126 -2.20 4.14 -3.38
N GLU A 127 -3.05 4.36 -4.39
CA GLU A 127 -3.76 5.63 -4.56
C GLU A 127 -4.75 5.87 -3.42
N VAL A 128 -5.54 4.84 -3.06
CA VAL A 128 -6.52 4.92 -1.97
C VAL A 128 -5.87 5.21 -0.62
N LEU A 129 -4.67 4.69 -0.39
CA LEU A 129 -3.90 4.88 0.84
C LEU A 129 -2.96 6.11 0.79
N ASN A 130 -3.00 6.91 -0.30
CA ASN A 130 -2.11 8.04 -0.54
C ASN A 130 -0.61 7.66 -0.50
N LEU A 131 -0.27 6.48 -1.03
CA LEU A 131 1.08 5.94 -1.10
C LEU A 131 1.64 5.92 -2.54
N SER A 132 0.95 6.54 -3.49
CA SER A 132 1.32 6.57 -4.91
C SER A 132 2.34 7.65 -5.26
N GLU A 133 2.80 8.42 -4.30
CA GLU A 133 3.79 9.46 -4.52
C GLU A 133 5.21 8.85 -4.68
N PRO A 134 6.02 9.40 -5.61
CA PRO A 134 7.39 8.93 -5.79
C PRO A 134 8.26 9.23 -4.58
N VAL A 135 9.18 8.34 -4.28
CA VAL A 135 10.21 8.51 -3.26
C VAL A 135 11.48 9.06 -3.91
N LEU A 136 12.09 10.07 -3.27
CA LEU A 136 13.35 10.64 -3.69
C LEU A 136 14.48 10.09 -2.82
N GLU A 137 15.53 9.57 -3.42
CA GLU A 137 16.81 9.30 -2.77
C GLU A 137 17.74 10.50 -2.99
N VAL A 138 18.14 11.14 -1.91
CA VAL A 138 18.92 12.39 -1.95
C VAL A 138 20.27 12.17 -1.27
N ALA A 139 21.36 12.39 -1.98
CA ALA A 139 22.70 12.37 -1.41
C ALA A 139 22.94 13.62 -0.54
N ILE A 140 23.25 13.38 0.73
CA ILE A 140 23.53 14.45 1.68
C ILE A 140 25.05 14.50 1.95
N THR A 141 25.65 15.66 1.67
CA THR A 141 27.05 15.90 1.94
C THR A 141 27.34 15.95 3.45
N PRO A 142 28.52 15.53 3.93
CA PRO A 142 28.83 15.47 5.38
C PRO A 142 28.69 16.77 6.15
N ASN A 143 28.80 17.92 5.47
CA ASN A 143 28.64 19.24 6.06
C ASN A 143 27.19 19.71 6.17
N ARG A 144 26.21 18.94 5.64
CA ARG A 144 24.80 19.28 5.62
C ARG A 144 23.97 18.30 6.46
N GLY A 145 24.44 17.98 7.66
CA GLY A 145 23.71 17.12 8.61
C GLY A 145 22.31 17.59 8.96
N ASP A 146 22.02 18.87 8.76
CA ASP A 146 20.70 19.47 8.90
C ASP A 146 19.66 18.92 7.91
N LEU A 147 20.10 18.35 6.79
CA LEU A 147 19.25 17.77 5.74
C LEU A 147 18.98 16.26 5.92
N LEU A 148 19.56 15.62 6.93
CA LEU A 148 19.32 14.20 7.24
C LEU A 148 17.91 13.92 7.80
N SER A 149 16.96 14.80 7.56
CA SER A 149 15.56 14.63 7.96
C SER A 149 14.64 15.21 6.90
N ILE A 150 13.41 14.68 6.83
CA ILE A 150 12.35 15.20 5.95
C ILE A 150 12.10 16.69 6.23
N TYR A 151 12.11 17.10 7.51
CA TYR A 151 11.92 18.49 7.89
C TYR A 151 13.09 19.39 7.47
N GLY A 152 14.33 18.89 7.53
CA GLY A 152 15.51 19.59 7.03
C GLY A 152 15.41 19.87 5.53
N ILE A 153 15.04 18.87 4.73
CA ILE A 153 14.79 19.03 3.30
C ILE A 153 13.64 20.01 3.05
N ALA A 154 12.55 19.92 3.83
CA ALA A 154 11.41 20.84 3.70
C ALA A 154 11.80 22.29 3.98
N ARG A 155 12.65 22.54 5.00
CA ARG A 155 13.21 23.87 5.28
C ARG A 155 14.06 24.42 4.14
N GLU A 156 14.89 23.58 3.56
CA GLU A 156 15.73 23.96 2.41
C GLU A 156 14.87 24.34 1.22
N LEU A 157 13.86 23.52 0.90
CA LEU A 157 12.91 23.83 -0.16
C LEU A 157 12.10 25.11 0.11
N ASN A 158 11.73 25.37 1.37
CA ASN A 158 11.09 26.62 1.75
C ASN A 158 11.96 27.83 1.39
N LEU A 159 13.25 27.77 1.70
CA LEU A 159 14.20 28.86 1.41
C LEU A 159 14.42 29.06 -0.10
N ILE A 160 14.56 27.96 -0.84
CA ILE A 160 14.86 27.99 -2.28
C ILE A 160 13.64 28.41 -3.10
N CYS A 161 12.45 27.84 -2.78
CA CYS A 161 11.24 28.00 -3.56
C CYS A 161 10.30 29.07 -3.00
N ASN A 162 10.60 29.62 -1.84
CA ASN A 162 9.71 30.49 -1.07
C ASN A 162 8.33 29.85 -0.82
N TRP A 163 8.31 28.52 -0.55
CA TRP A 163 7.11 27.77 -0.22
C TRP A 163 6.79 27.93 1.26
N GLU A 164 5.52 27.84 1.62
CA GLU A 164 5.12 27.88 3.02
C GLU A 164 5.50 26.57 3.73
N LEU A 165 6.31 26.68 4.78
CA LEU A 165 6.66 25.55 5.63
C LEU A 165 5.63 25.42 6.76
N LYS A 166 4.91 24.31 6.78
CA LYS A 166 3.99 24.00 7.88
C LYS A 166 4.77 23.80 9.19
N PRO A 167 4.33 24.37 10.31
CA PRO A 167 4.95 24.12 11.60
C PRO A 167 4.84 22.62 11.97
N LEU A 168 5.83 22.13 12.71
CA LEU A 168 5.75 20.78 13.28
C LEU A 168 4.66 20.74 14.35
N GLU A 169 3.69 19.88 14.17
CA GLU A 169 2.69 19.55 15.18
C GLU A 169 3.20 18.36 16.01
N PHE A 170 3.49 18.62 17.28
CA PHE A 170 3.82 17.56 18.23
C PHE A 170 2.53 17.12 18.92
N GLY A 171 2.28 15.80 18.94
CA GLY A 171 1.16 15.23 19.70
C GLY A 171 1.21 15.64 21.18
N ASP A 172 0.06 15.65 21.83
CA ASP A 172 -0.07 16.09 23.24
C ASP A 172 0.78 15.27 24.21
N ASP A 173 1.12 14.03 23.86
CA ASP A 173 2.01 13.14 24.61
C ASP A 173 3.44 13.69 24.80
N LEU A 174 3.88 14.61 23.95
CA LEU A 174 5.20 15.25 24.05
C LEU A 174 5.21 16.56 24.85
N LYS A 175 4.03 17.11 25.17
CA LYS A 175 3.91 18.37 25.93
C LYS A 175 4.28 18.25 27.41
N GLY A 176 4.51 17.03 27.93
CA GLY A 176 4.85 16.76 29.34
C GLY A 176 6.27 16.22 29.56
N GLY A 177 7.10 16.10 28.54
CA GLY A 177 8.46 15.58 28.64
C GLY A 177 9.35 16.49 29.48
N LYS A 178 9.91 16.00 30.60
CA LYS A 178 10.98 16.68 31.32
C LYS A 178 12.14 16.87 30.36
N VAL A 179 12.49 18.13 30.07
CA VAL A 179 13.75 18.45 29.40
C VAL A 179 14.86 18.01 30.36
N PHE A 180 15.62 16.99 29.94
CA PHE A 180 16.83 16.62 30.65
C PHE A 180 17.85 17.74 30.46
N PRO A 181 18.55 18.14 31.54
CA PRO A 181 19.55 19.19 31.53
C PRO A 181 20.76 18.82 30.69
#